data_b3c75d1c980b8b8dd501a8fba2f87e90
#
_entry.id   b3c75d1c980b8b8dd501a8fba2f87e90
#
_cell.length_a   1.000
_cell.length_b   1.000
_cell.length_c   1.000
_cell.angle_alpha   90.00
_cell.angle_beta   90.00
_cell.angle_gamma   90.00
#
_symmetry.space_group_name_H-M   'P 1'
#
loop_
_entity.id
_entity.type
_entity.pdbx_description
1 polymer ?
#
loop_
_entity_poly.entity_id
_entity_poly.type
_entity_poly.pdbx_seq_one_letter_code
_entity_poly.pdbx_strand_id
1 'polypeptide(L)'
;MNNGLLEIFSYIILFIYTIFTIGNLYMILQKKTTERNFFNVFLMPLLALFYLLRFKNHNILIYLAIFSFWIGDILLTKKNKRNVILGLSLSCIGMIFYVIKLTTFIRIVNLNYLLTILIMILYFGLVFFEVIISYEYASEYFKKDIIFLYIIAFLNALLCILAILTVISNYKSGVWYLVFGSNFFLISNSLFFFVSFIKSNRFFNICTTFTYAIAKLLLIIGFGLFLI
;
A
#
# COMPACT_ATOMS: atom_id res chain seq x y z
N MET A 1 -7.67 -2.46 -31.22
CA MET A 1 -8.77 -1.96 -30.36
C MET A 1 -8.61 -0.46 -30.20
N ASN A 2 -9.66 0.35 -30.43
CA ASN A 2 -9.56 1.81 -30.37
C ASN A 2 -9.06 2.28 -29.00
N ASN A 3 -7.97 3.04 -28.95
CA ASN A 3 -7.40 3.57 -27.70
C ASN A 3 -8.45 4.29 -26.83
N GLY A 4 -9.44 4.97 -27.44
CA GLY A 4 -10.51 5.65 -26.74
C GLY A 4 -11.47 4.71 -25.98
N LEU A 5 -11.74 3.51 -26.52
CA LEU A 5 -12.59 2.52 -25.84
C LEU A 5 -11.91 1.97 -24.58
N LEU A 6 -10.61 1.66 -24.65
CA LEU A 6 -9.84 1.19 -23.48
C LEU A 6 -9.80 2.25 -22.37
N GLU A 7 -9.68 3.50 -22.76
CA GLU A 7 -9.69 4.61 -21.82
C GLU A 7 -11.04 4.74 -21.10
N ILE A 8 -12.16 4.67 -21.83
CA ILE A 8 -13.52 4.68 -21.26
C ILE A 8 -13.69 3.50 -20.30
N PHE A 9 -13.31 2.28 -20.70
CA PHE A 9 -13.37 1.11 -19.82
C PHE A 9 -12.53 1.27 -18.56
N SER A 10 -11.35 1.89 -18.64
CA SER A 10 -10.53 2.16 -17.47
C SER A 10 -11.23 3.08 -16.45
N TYR A 11 -11.94 4.10 -16.90
CA TYR A 11 -12.73 4.96 -16.01
C TYR A 11 -13.93 4.25 -15.40
N ILE A 12 -14.59 3.34 -16.14
CA ILE A 12 -15.65 2.51 -15.59
C ILE A 12 -15.12 1.60 -14.47
N ILE A 13 -13.97 0.96 -14.67
CA ILE A 13 -13.34 0.14 -13.62
C ILE A 13 -12.97 1.00 -12.41
N LEU A 14 -12.44 2.20 -12.61
CA LEU A 14 -12.14 3.11 -11.52
C LEU A 14 -13.40 3.53 -10.74
N PHE A 15 -14.50 3.77 -11.43
CA PHE A 15 -15.80 4.07 -10.82
C PHE A 15 -16.31 2.87 -10.00
N ILE A 16 -16.21 1.66 -10.53
CA ILE A 16 -16.55 0.43 -9.79
C ILE A 16 -15.66 0.28 -8.55
N TYR A 17 -14.37 0.54 -8.67
CA TYR A 17 -13.44 0.53 -7.53
C TYR A 17 -13.88 1.50 -6.42
N THR A 18 -14.28 2.71 -6.78
CA THR A 18 -14.76 3.70 -5.80
C THR A 18 -16.06 3.23 -5.11
N ILE A 19 -17.00 2.63 -5.85
CA ILE A 19 -18.24 2.05 -5.29
C ILE A 19 -17.88 0.92 -4.30
N PHE A 20 -16.96 0.01 -4.66
CA PHE A 20 -16.53 -1.07 -3.78
C PHE A 20 -15.82 -0.55 -2.53
N THR A 21 -15.01 0.51 -2.66
CA THR A 21 -14.38 1.18 -1.51
C THR A 21 -15.42 1.79 -0.58
N ILE A 22 -16.40 2.52 -1.11
CA ILE A 22 -17.51 3.11 -0.32
C ILE A 22 -18.35 2.00 0.33
N GLY A 23 -18.66 0.93 -0.41
CA GLY A 23 -19.36 -0.24 0.11
C GLY A 23 -18.63 -0.88 1.29
N ASN A 24 -17.32 -1.06 1.17
CA ASN A 24 -16.46 -1.58 2.24
C ASN A 24 -16.54 -0.69 3.50
N LEU A 25 -16.43 0.65 3.35
CA LEU A 25 -16.54 1.61 4.44
C LEU A 25 -17.94 1.58 5.09
N TYR A 26 -18.98 1.50 4.28
CA TYR A 26 -20.36 1.40 4.78
C TYR A 26 -20.60 0.10 5.59
N MET A 27 -20.02 -1.03 5.17
CA MET A 27 -20.13 -2.28 5.92
C MET A 27 -19.39 -2.24 7.26
N ILE A 28 -18.31 -1.44 7.39
CA ILE A 28 -17.66 -1.18 8.70
C ILE A 28 -18.63 -0.45 9.63
N LEU A 29 -19.37 0.55 9.13
CA LEU A 29 -20.38 1.28 9.91
C LEU A 29 -21.49 0.35 10.38
N GLN A 30 -21.94 -0.57 9.54
CA GLN A 30 -22.99 -1.55 9.84
C GLN A 30 -22.53 -2.76 10.67
N LYS A 31 -21.22 -2.88 10.98
CA LYS A 31 -20.61 -4.03 11.65
C LYS A 31 -20.76 -5.37 10.90
N LYS A 32 -20.96 -5.33 9.61
CA LYS A 32 -21.15 -6.52 8.77
C LYS A 32 -19.81 -7.00 8.23
N THR A 33 -19.17 -7.94 8.95
CA THR A 33 -17.80 -8.39 8.61
C THR A 33 -17.75 -9.24 7.36
N THR A 34 -18.74 -10.08 7.09
CA THR A 34 -18.77 -10.97 5.92
C THR A 34 -18.89 -10.17 4.63
N GLU A 35 -19.85 -9.23 4.58
CA GLU A 35 -20.08 -8.36 3.43
C GLU A 35 -18.89 -7.41 3.20
N ARG A 36 -18.30 -6.90 4.29
CA ARG A 36 -17.05 -6.12 4.23
C ARG A 36 -15.93 -6.90 3.53
N ASN A 37 -15.74 -8.17 3.90
CA ASN A 37 -14.70 -9.02 3.33
C ASN A 37 -14.92 -9.24 1.83
N PHE A 38 -16.18 -9.39 1.41
CA PHE A 38 -16.52 -9.46 0.00
C PHE A 38 -16.03 -8.24 -0.78
N PHE A 39 -16.37 -7.03 -0.35
CA PHE A 39 -15.90 -5.80 -1.02
C PHE A 39 -14.38 -5.72 -1.04
N ASN A 40 -13.71 -6.05 0.07
CA ASN A 40 -12.25 -5.94 0.18
C ASN A 40 -11.52 -6.86 -0.82
N VAL A 41 -12.00 -8.09 -1.02
CA VAL A 41 -11.38 -9.08 -1.92
C VAL A 41 -11.34 -8.59 -3.37
N PHE A 42 -12.33 -7.82 -3.83
CA PHE A 42 -12.41 -7.34 -5.21
C PHE A 42 -11.60 -6.08 -5.49
N LEU A 43 -11.13 -5.33 -4.47
CA LEU A 43 -10.41 -4.08 -4.68
C LEU A 43 -9.12 -4.27 -5.49
N MET A 44 -8.33 -5.30 -5.18
CA MET A 44 -7.07 -5.54 -5.89
C MET A 44 -7.24 -6.03 -7.34
N PRO A 45 -8.14 -6.99 -7.64
CA PRO A 45 -8.46 -7.34 -9.02
C PRO A 45 -8.94 -6.17 -9.87
N LEU A 46 -9.78 -5.27 -9.32
CA LEU A 46 -10.21 -4.06 -10.01
C LEU A 46 -9.04 -3.13 -10.33
N LEU A 47 -8.10 -2.96 -9.40
CA LEU A 47 -6.89 -2.18 -9.65
C LEU A 47 -5.96 -2.84 -10.69
N ALA A 48 -5.88 -4.18 -10.71
CA ALA A 48 -5.14 -4.90 -11.74
C ALA A 48 -5.74 -4.66 -13.13
N LEU A 49 -7.07 -4.75 -13.25
CA LEU A 49 -7.79 -4.46 -14.48
C LEU A 49 -7.64 -3.00 -14.91
N PHE A 50 -7.74 -2.06 -13.95
CA PHE A 50 -7.52 -0.64 -14.22
C PHE A 50 -6.12 -0.40 -14.77
N TYR A 51 -5.08 -0.98 -14.15
CA TYR A 51 -3.69 -0.87 -14.60
C TYR A 51 -3.51 -1.42 -16.03
N LEU A 52 -4.10 -2.58 -16.30
CA LEU A 52 -4.05 -3.24 -17.61
C LEU A 52 -4.73 -2.42 -18.72
N LEU A 53 -5.85 -1.79 -18.43
CA LEU A 53 -6.62 -1.04 -19.43
C LEU A 53 -6.09 0.39 -19.65
N ARG A 54 -5.56 1.01 -18.59
CA ARG A 54 -5.16 2.42 -18.62
C ARG A 54 -3.75 2.64 -19.18
N PHE A 55 -2.81 1.76 -18.85
CA PHE A 55 -1.39 1.95 -19.17
C PHE A 55 -0.93 0.97 -20.24
N LYS A 56 -0.16 1.47 -21.23
CA LYS A 56 0.36 0.65 -22.32
C LYS A 56 1.61 -0.15 -21.91
N ASN A 57 2.43 0.46 -21.05
CA ASN A 57 3.68 -0.13 -20.59
C ASN A 57 3.44 -0.94 -19.32
N HIS A 58 3.29 -2.24 -19.47
CA HIS A 58 3.06 -3.16 -18.36
C HIS A 58 4.38 -3.59 -17.73
N ASN A 59 4.43 -3.63 -16.40
CA ASN A 59 5.58 -4.13 -15.67
C ASN A 59 5.17 -5.31 -14.79
N ILE A 60 5.86 -6.42 -14.94
CA ILE A 60 5.57 -7.66 -14.21
C ILE A 60 5.66 -7.49 -12.69
N LEU A 61 6.60 -6.67 -12.19
CA LEU A 61 6.77 -6.43 -10.76
C LEU A 61 5.52 -5.79 -10.13
N ILE A 62 4.83 -4.91 -10.89
CA ILE A 62 3.59 -4.28 -10.40
C ILE A 62 2.46 -5.31 -10.30
N TYR A 63 2.33 -6.21 -11.27
CA TYR A 63 1.34 -7.31 -11.20
C TYR A 63 1.65 -8.27 -10.06
N LEU A 64 2.92 -8.62 -9.85
CA LEU A 64 3.34 -9.47 -8.73
C LEU A 64 3.06 -8.79 -7.38
N ALA A 65 3.27 -7.49 -7.28
CA ALA A 65 2.92 -6.72 -6.08
C ALA A 65 1.40 -6.75 -5.84
N ILE A 66 0.59 -6.44 -6.86
CA ILE A 66 -0.88 -6.46 -6.77
C ILE A 66 -1.37 -7.85 -6.35
N PHE A 67 -0.85 -8.91 -6.95
CA PHE A 67 -1.22 -10.30 -6.64
C PHE A 67 -0.84 -10.68 -5.20
N SER A 68 0.37 -10.31 -4.76
CA SER A 68 0.81 -10.55 -3.38
C SER A 68 -0.07 -9.83 -2.36
N PHE A 69 -0.40 -8.56 -2.60
CA PHE A 69 -1.34 -7.83 -1.74
C PHE A 69 -2.74 -8.43 -1.77
N TRP A 70 -3.23 -8.87 -2.92
CA TRP A 70 -4.54 -9.49 -3.05
C TRP A 70 -4.68 -10.73 -2.16
N ILE A 71 -3.73 -11.66 -2.28
CA ILE A 71 -3.74 -12.87 -1.44
C ILE A 71 -3.53 -12.50 0.04
N GLY A 72 -2.64 -11.54 0.32
CA GLY A 72 -2.42 -11.01 1.66
C GLY A 72 -3.71 -10.47 2.29
N ASP A 73 -4.47 -9.66 1.56
CA ASP A 73 -5.74 -9.11 2.01
C ASP A 73 -6.78 -10.20 2.31
N ILE A 74 -6.88 -11.22 1.44
CA ILE A 74 -7.77 -12.37 1.67
C ILE A 74 -7.42 -13.10 2.97
N LEU A 75 -6.12 -13.31 3.23
CA LEU A 75 -5.67 -13.99 4.45
C LEU A 75 -5.92 -13.15 5.70
N LEU A 76 -5.73 -11.83 5.62
CA LEU A 76 -5.97 -10.90 6.73
C LEU A 76 -7.46 -10.81 7.12
N THR A 77 -8.40 -11.19 6.23
CA THR A 77 -9.82 -11.28 6.60
C THR A 77 -10.11 -12.41 7.60
N LYS A 78 -9.24 -13.42 7.65
CA LYS A 78 -9.37 -14.57 8.56
C LYS A 78 -8.62 -14.25 9.85
N LYS A 79 -9.33 -14.11 10.97
CA LYS A 79 -8.77 -13.72 12.29
C LYS A 79 -7.84 -14.76 12.94
N ASN A 80 -7.47 -15.84 12.26
CA ASN A 80 -6.56 -16.84 12.78
C ASN A 80 -5.11 -16.31 12.72
N LYS A 81 -4.34 -16.45 13.81
CA LYS A 81 -2.94 -15.99 13.92
C LYS A 81 -2.08 -16.43 12.72
N ARG A 82 -2.17 -17.69 12.29
CA ARG A 82 -1.42 -18.21 11.15
C ARG A 82 -1.73 -17.45 9.87
N ASN A 83 -3.01 -17.17 9.60
CA ASN A 83 -3.42 -16.45 8.41
C ASN A 83 -3.00 -14.98 8.46
N VAL A 84 -3.02 -14.36 9.65
CA VAL A 84 -2.52 -12.99 9.83
C VAL A 84 -1.03 -12.91 9.51
N ILE A 85 -0.21 -13.84 10.04
CA ILE A 85 1.23 -13.89 9.76
C ILE A 85 1.48 -14.10 8.25
N LEU A 86 0.80 -15.06 7.61
CA LEU A 86 0.92 -15.30 6.18
C LEU A 86 0.47 -14.09 5.34
N GLY A 87 -0.61 -13.42 5.75
CA GLY A 87 -1.08 -12.19 5.09
C GLY A 87 -0.07 -11.06 5.18
N LEU A 88 0.53 -10.85 6.35
CA LEU A 88 1.60 -9.87 6.56
C LEU A 88 2.85 -10.22 5.74
N SER A 89 3.25 -11.49 5.69
CA SER A 89 4.39 -11.94 4.88
C SER A 89 4.18 -11.67 3.39
N LEU A 90 2.98 -11.92 2.87
CA LEU A 90 2.64 -11.62 1.47
C LEU A 90 2.60 -10.11 1.19
N SER A 91 2.14 -9.32 2.16
CA SER A 91 2.22 -7.85 2.06
C SER A 91 3.66 -7.36 2.00
N CYS A 92 4.59 -7.96 2.78
CA CYS A 92 6.02 -7.68 2.67
C CYS A 92 6.55 -7.97 1.27
N ILE A 93 6.19 -9.11 0.67
CA ILE A 93 6.59 -9.48 -0.68
C ILE A 93 6.07 -8.44 -1.70
N GLY A 94 4.81 -8.03 -1.58
CA GLY A 94 4.24 -6.97 -2.42
C GLY A 94 5.00 -5.65 -2.32
N MET A 95 5.36 -5.24 -1.09
CA MET A 95 6.18 -4.04 -0.88
C MET A 95 7.58 -4.17 -1.48
N ILE A 96 8.22 -5.32 -1.36
CA ILE A 96 9.54 -5.57 -1.96
C ILE A 96 9.47 -5.36 -3.48
N PHE A 97 8.44 -5.85 -4.17
CA PHE A 97 8.28 -5.62 -5.60
C PHE A 97 8.13 -4.13 -5.94
N TYR A 98 7.39 -3.35 -5.13
CA TYR A 98 7.29 -1.90 -5.31
C TYR A 98 8.63 -1.20 -5.05
N VAL A 99 9.35 -1.59 -4.00
CA VAL A 99 10.69 -1.06 -3.70
C VAL A 99 11.65 -1.31 -4.85
N ILE A 100 11.74 -2.56 -5.34
CA ILE A 100 12.57 -2.91 -6.49
C ILE A 100 12.19 -2.06 -7.71
N LYS A 101 10.89 -1.85 -7.95
CA LYS A 101 10.47 -1.02 -9.07
C LYS A 101 10.85 0.45 -8.89
N LEU A 102 10.70 1.03 -7.70
CA LEU A 102 11.11 2.41 -7.43
C LEU A 102 12.61 2.63 -7.59
N THR A 103 13.45 1.68 -7.21
CA THR A 103 14.91 1.83 -7.39
C THR A 103 15.29 1.99 -8.86
N THR A 104 14.54 1.39 -9.79
CA THR A 104 14.76 1.55 -11.23
C THR A 104 14.46 2.96 -11.75
N PHE A 105 13.77 3.80 -10.98
CA PHE A 105 13.38 5.16 -11.36
C PHE A 105 14.37 6.23 -10.88
N ILE A 106 15.21 5.91 -9.90
CA ILE A 106 16.11 6.86 -9.27
C ILE A 106 17.39 7.02 -10.12
N ARG A 107 17.76 8.27 -10.42
CA ARG A 107 19.03 8.63 -11.04
C ARG A 107 19.99 9.15 -9.99
N ILE A 108 20.99 8.36 -9.61
CA ILE A 108 21.94 8.66 -8.52
C ILE A 108 22.67 9.96 -8.75
N VAL A 109 22.99 10.30 -10.01
CA VAL A 109 23.78 11.51 -10.38
C VAL A 109 23.10 12.82 -9.96
N ASN A 110 21.78 12.82 -9.83
CA ASN A 110 20.98 14.03 -9.54
C ASN A 110 20.57 14.13 -8.05
N LEU A 111 21.12 13.28 -7.18
CA LEU A 111 20.72 13.28 -5.77
C LEU A 111 21.49 14.36 -4.97
N ASN A 112 20.75 15.16 -4.21
CA ASN A 112 21.30 16.00 -3.16
C ASN A 112 21.52 15.17 -1.91
N TYR A 113 22.78 14.87 -1.58
CA TYR A 113 23.15 13.98 -0.47
C TYR A 113 22.64 14.47 0.89
N LEU A 114 22.74 15.79 1.16
CA LEU A 114 22.26 16.35 2.43
C LEU A 114 20.75 16.12 2.61
N LEU A 115 19.97 16.46 1.57
CA LEU A 115 18.53 16.27 1.58
C LEU A 115 18.15 14.78 1.69
N THR A 116 18.89 13.90 1.04
CA THR A 116 18.70 12.44 1.12
C THR A 116 18.90 11.95 2.54
N ILE A 117 19.96 12.39 3.23
CA ILE A 117 20.24 12.01 4.63
C ILE A 117 19.12 12.52 5.55
N LEU A 118 18.66 13.76 5.38
CA LEU A 118 17.57 14.32 6.20
C LEU A 118 16.26 13.50 6.03
N ILE A 119 15.92 13.11 4.80
CA ILE A 119 14.76 12.28 4.51
C ILE A 119 14.90 10.90 5.18
N MET A 120 16.08 10.28 5.08
CA MET A 120 16.34 8.99 5.73
C MET A 120 16.17 9.09 7.25
N ILE A 121 16.75 10.11 7.89
CA ILE A 121 16.62 10.32 9.33
C ILE A 121 15.15 10.48 9.73
N LEU A 122 14.36 11.25 8.98
CA LEU A 122 12.95 11.47 9.26
C LEU A 122 12.16 10.15 9.23
N TYR A 123 12.24 9.39 8.13
CA TYR A 123 11.42 8.18 7.98
C TYR A 123 11.90 7.03 8.84
N PHE A 124 13.20 6.83 9.03
CA PHE A 124 13.70 5.83 9.96
C PHE A 124 13.42 6.20 11.42
N GLY A 125 13.41 7.50 11.76
CA GLY A 125 12.97 7.96 13.07
C GLY A 125 11.49 7.63 13.34
N LEU A 126 10.60 7.85 12.37
CA LEU A 126 9.19 7.47 12.46
C LEU A 126 9.02 5.97 12.64
N VAL A 127 9.74 5.16 11.86
CA VAL A 127 9.70 3.69 11.98
C VAL A 127 10.25 3.21 13.31
N PHE A 128 11.33 3.81 13.80
CA PHE A 128 11.88 3.46 15.12
C PHE A 128 10.84 3.68 16.22
N PHE A 129 10.12 4.79 16.17
CA PHE A 129 9.03 5.07 17.11
C PHE A 129 7.88 4.06 16.99
N GLU A 130 7.47 3.73 15.75
CA GLU A 130 6.46 2.70 15.49
C GLU A 130 6.88 1.32 16.02
N VAL A 131 8.16 0.95 15.87
CA VAL A 131 8.73 -0.32 16.38
C VAL A 131 8.67 -0.39 17.90
N ILE A 132 9.01 0.71 18.61
CA ILE A 132 8.94 0.73 20.08
C ILE A 132 7.51 0.51 20.56
N ILE A 133 6.54 1.25 20.01
CA ILE A 133 5.13 1.09 20.36
C ILE A 133 4.65 -0.33 20.01
N SER A 134 5.05 -0.83 18.84
CA SER A 134 4.67 -2.17 18.39
C SER A 134 5.18 -3.27 19.34
N TYR A 135 6.39 -3.11 19.86
CA TYR A 135 6.94 -4.07 20.82
C TYR A 135 6.12 -4.12 22.10
N GLU A 136 5.74 -2.97 22.64
CA GLU A 136 4.98 -2.89 23.89
C GLU A 136 3.60 -3.58 23.78
N TYR A 137 2.88 -3.39 22.67
CA TYR A 137 1.49 -3.86 22.55
C TYR A 137 1.30 -5.17 21.79
N ALA A 138 2.23 -5.55 20.92
CA ALA A 138 2.08 -6.72 20.05
C ALA A 138 3.03 -7.88 20.38
N SER A 139 4.03 -7.69 21.25
CA SER A 139 5.02 -8.72 21.58
C SER A 139 4.41 -10.00 22.15
N GLU A 140 3.40 -9.87 23.02
CA GLU A 140 2.70 -11.03 23.61
C GLU A 140 1.93 -11.84 22.55
N TYR A 141 1.29 -11.15 21.60
CA TYR A 141 0.50 -11.79 20.55
C TYR A 141 1.37 -12.49 19.51
N PHE A 142 2.40 -11.79 19.01
CA PHE A 142 3.25 -12.32 17.95
C PHE A 142 4.41 -13.16 18.45
N LYS A 143 4.97 -12.89 19.64
CA LYS A 143 6.19 -13.53 20.15
C LYS A 143 7.33 -13.38 19.13
N LYS A 144 7.87 -14.50 18.62
CA LYS A 144 8.94 -14.50 17.62
C LYS A 144 8.49 -13.93 16.25
N ASP A 145 7.20 -13.99 15.94
CA ASP A 145 6.66 -13.53 14.66
C ASP A 145 6.54 -12.00 14.57
N ILE A 146 6.83 -11.26 15.65
CA ILE A 146 6.83 -9.80 15.69
C ILE A 146 7.80 -9.21 14.64
N ILE A 147 8.80 -9.97 14.21
CA ILE A 147 9.77 -9.58 13.17
C ILE A 147 9.06 -9.15 11.87
N PHE A 148 7.90 -9.74 11.54
CA PHE A 148 7.16 -9.35 10.34
C PHE A 148 6.61 -7.92 10.42
N LEU A 149 6.22 -7.45 11.61
CA LEU A 149 5.80 -6.07 11.81
C LEU A 149 6.97 -5.09 11.61
N TYR A 150 8.14 -5.44 12.10
CA TYR A 150 9.34 -4.62 11.92
C TYR A 150 9.77 -4.55 10.44
N ILE A 151 9.70 -5.68 9.74
CA ILE A 151 9.97 -5.72 8.30
C ILE A 151 8.97 -4.83 7.55
N ILE A 152 7.68 -4.89 7.87
CA ILE A 152 6.66 -4.04 7.25
C ILE A 152 6.94 -2.56 7.50
N ALA A 153 7.23 -2.18 8.75
CA ALA A 153 7.54 -0.81 9.11
C ALA A 153 8.79 -0.30 8.36
N PHE A 154 9.85 -1.10 8.30
CA PHE A 154 11.06 -0.79 7.54
C PHE A 154 10.79 -0.64 6.03
N LEU A 155 10.05 -1.57 5.43
CA LEU A 155 9.71 -1.52 4.00
C LEU A 155 8.82 -0.31 3.67
N ASN A 156 7.93 0.09 4.58
CA ASN A 156 7.13 1.31 4.43
C ASN A 156 8.00 2.56 4.40
N ALA A 157 8.94 2.69 5.34
CA ALA A 157 9.88 3.81 5.33
C ALA A 157 10.70 3.83 4.04
N LEU A 158 11.24 2.68 3.64
CA LEU A 158 12.01 2.56 2.42
C LEU A 158 11.19 2.95 1.18
N LEU A 159 9.92 2.55 1.10
CA LEU A 159 9.01 2.93 0.03
C LEU A 159 8.81 4.45 -0.03
N CYS A 160 8.59 5.10 1.13
CA CYS A 160 8.43 6.56 1.21
C CYS A 160 9.71 7.29 0.81
N ILE A 161 10.87 6.85 1.34
CA ILE A 161 12.17 7.42 1.01
C ILE A 161 12.42 7.35 -0.50
N LEU A 162 12.27 6.17 -1.11
CA LEU A 162 12.50 5.98 -2.53
C LEU A 162 11.52 6.77 -3.39
N ALA A 163 10.25 6.91 -2.99
CA ALA A 163 9.28 7.73 -3.70
C ALA A 163 9.70 9.21 -3.72
N ILE A 164 10.19 9.75 -2.60
CA ILE A 164 10.69 11.13 -2.53
C ILE A 164 12.01 11.28 -3.32
N LEU A 165 12.92 10.33 -3.21
CA LEU A 165 14.16 10.34 -4.00
C LEU A 165 13.89 10.30 -5.50
N THR A 166 12.81 9.63 -5.92
CA THR A 166 12.37 9.65 -7.32
C THR A 166 11.95 11.06 -7.76
N VAL A 167 11.29 11.85 -6.89
CA VAL A 167 10.96 13.27 -7.19
C VAL A 167 12.23 14.08 -7.39
N ILE A 168 13.19 13.93 -6.48
CA ILE A 168 14.43 14.71 -6.47
C ILE A 168 15.30 14.39 -7.69
N SER A 169 15.40 13.09 -8.02
CA SER A 169 16.31 12.61 -9.06
C SER A 169 15.74 12.70 -10.49
N ASN A 170 14.42 12.58 -10.62
CA ASN A 170 13.78 12.44 -11.92
C ASN A 170 12.32 12.92 -11.87
N TYR A 171 12.12 14.23 -12.04
CA TYR A 171 10.79 14.80 -12.04
C TYR A 171 10.02 14.44 -13.33
N LYS A 172 9.12 13.47 -13.24
CA LYS A 172 8.20 13.07 -14.31
C LYS A 172 6.74 13.16 -13.85
N SER A 173 5.83 13.11 -14.81
CA SER A 173 4.40 12.93 -14.50
C SER A 173 4.20 11.64 -13.68
N GLY A 174 3.38 11.69 -12.66
CA GLY A 174 3.10 10.53 -11.83
C GLY A 174 3.94 10.39 -10.55
N VAL A 175 5.06 11.09 -10.42
CA VAL A 175 5.93 10.98 -9.23
C VAL A 175 5.22 11.38 -7.93
N TRP A 176 4.41 12.43 -7.97
CA TRP A 176 3.63 12.86 -6.80
C TRP A 176 2.60 11.82 -6.35
N TYR A 177 2.03 11.06 -7.29
CA TYR A 177 1.15 9.94 -6.92
C TYR A 177 1.91 8.85 -6.14
N LEU A 178 3.19 8.61 -6.49
CA LEU A 178 4.04 7.67 -5.74
C LEU A 178 4.33 8.17 -4.33
N VAL A 179 4.64 9.47 -4.17
CA VAL A 179 4.89 10.07 -2.85
C VAL A 179 3.64 10.04 -1.98
N PHE A 180 2.51 10.54 -2.47
CA PHE A 180 1.27 10.52 -1.69
C PHE A 180 0.82 9.07 -1.42
N GLY A 181 0.92 8.18 -2.41
CA GLY A 181 0.55 6.77 -2.27
C GLY A 181 1.38 6.06 -1.20
N SER A 182 2.70 6.24 -1.19
CA SER A 182 3.57 5.62 -0.18
C SER A 182 3.31 6.17 1.23
N ASN A 183 3.08 7.48 1.38
CA ASN A 183 2.77 8.08 2.67
C ASN A 183 1.39 7.63 3.20
N PHE A 184 0.35 7.58 2.34
CA PHE A 184 -0.94 7.01 2.73
C PHE A 184 -0.82 5.53 3.10
N PHE A 185 0.08 4.79 2.45
CA PHE A 185 0.34 3.38 2.76
C PHE A 185 0.99 3.23 4.14
N LEU A 186 1.98 4.08 4.47
CA LEU A 186 2.59 4.15 5.80
C LEU A 186 1.52 4.44 6.87
N ILE A 187 0.73 5.51 6.69
CA ILE A 187 -0.34 5.88 7.63
C ILE A 187 -1.34 4.73 7.80
N SER A 188 -1.74 4.07 6.71
CA SER A 188 -2.67 2.95 6.79
C SER A 188 -2.13 1.77 7.58
N ASN A 189 -0.86 1.42 7.42
CA ASN A 189 -0.24 0.31 8.14
C ASN A 189 -0.08 0.64 9.62
N SER A 190 0.30 1.87 9.97
CA SER A 190 0.36 2.33 11.37
C SER A 190 -1.02 2.33 12.03
N LEU A 191 -2.07 2.79 11.30
CA LEU A 191 -3.46 2.71 11.78
C LEU A 191 -3.94 1.26 11.92
N PHE A 192 -3.61 0.39 10.96
CA PHE A 192 -3.95 -1.04 11.04
C PHE A 192 -3.35 -1.68 12.29
N PHE A 193 -2.08 -1.37 12.58
CA PHE A 193 -1.42 -1.82 13.79
C PHE A 193 -2.17 -1.30 15.04
N PHE A 194 -2.45 0.00 15.11
CA PHE A 194 -3.16 0.60 16.23
C PHE A 194 -4.52 -0.05 16.50
N VAL A 195 -5.31 -0.26 15.44
CA VAL A 195 -6.65 -0.88 15.53
C VAL A 195 -6.59 -2.34 15.93
N SER A 196 -5.56 -3.06 15.49
CA SER A 196 -5.45 -4.50 15.70
C SER A 196 -4.94 -4.85 17.10
N PHE A 197 -4.07 -4.00 17.70
CA PHE A 197 -3.33 -4.36 18.91
C PHE A 197 -3.52 -3.40 20.08
N ILE A 198 -3.88 -2.13 19.83
CA ILE A 198 -4.02 -1.14 20.91
C ILE A 198 -5.50 -0.89 21.23
N LYS A 199 -6.25 -0.37 20.27
CA LYS A 199 -7.65 0.01 20.49
C LYS A 199 -8.48 -0.12 19.23
N SER A 200 -9.36 -1.11 19.19
CA SER A 200 -10.32 -1.23 18.09
C SER A 200 -11.42 -0.18 18.22
N ASN A 201 -11.48 0.76 17.26
CA ASN A 201 -12.54 1.75 17.14
C ASN A 201 -13.02 1.78 15.68
N ARG A 202 -14.32 1.98 15.47
CA ARG A 202 -14.91 2.08 14.13
C ARG A 202 -14.29 3.21 13.31
N PHE A 203 -14.09 4.36 13.91
CA PHE A 203 -13.48 5.51 13.25
C PHE A 203 -12.09 5.16 12.69
N PHE A 204 -11.22 4.59 13.52
CA PHE A 204 -9.88 4.17 13.06
C PHE A 204 -9.93 3.05 12.03
N ASN A 205 -10.89 2.12 12.12
CA ASN A 205 -11.09 1.09 11.09
C ASN A 205 -11.47 1.71 9.73
N ILE A 206 -12.33 2.73 9.73
CA ILE A 206 -12.70 3.47 8.51
C ILE A 206 -11.48 4.20 7.96
N CYS A 207 -10.74 4.93 8.79
CA CYS A 207 -9.53 5.64 8.38
C CYS A 207 -8.49 4.68 7.77
N THR A 208 -8.24 3.53 8.41
CA THR A 208 -7.33 2.50 7.92
C THR A 208 -7.76 2.00 6.53
N THR A 209 -9.03 1.64 6.37
CA THR A 209 -9.53 1.09 5.11
C THR A 209 -9.51 2.14 4.00
N PHE A 210 -9.88 3.37 4.31
CA PHE A 210 -9.89 4.49 3.37
C PHE A 210 -8.47 4.86 2.90
N THR A 211 -7.54 5.07 3.85
CA THR A 211 -6.15 5.38 3.53
C THR A 211 -5.48 4.26 2.75
N TYR A 212 -5.79 3.00 3.07
CA TYR A 212 -5.27 1.84 2.35
C TYR A 212 -5.75 1.76 0.90
N ALA A 213 -7.05 1.99 0.66
CA ALA A 213 -7.60 1.99 -0.68
C ALA A 213 -7.00 3.13 -1.52
N ILE A 214 -6.93 4.35 -0.98
CA ILE A 214 -6.30 5.49 -1.67
C ILE A 214 -4.83 5.22 -1.95
N ALA A 215 -4.08 4.70 -0.98
CA ALA A 215 -2.66 4.40 -1.14
C ALA A 215 -2.40 3.47 -2.33
N LYS A 216 -3.14 2.37 -2.42
CA LYS A 216 -3.02 1.39 -3.51
C LYS A 216 -3.35 2.00 -4.86
N LEU A 217 -4.43 2.79 -4.94
CA LEU A 217 -4.82 3.47 -6.16
C LEU A 217 -3.74 4.45 -6.63
N LEU A 218 -3.25 5.30 -5.73
CA LEU A 218 -2.22 6.30 -6.04
C LEU A 218 -0.91 5.65 -6.48
N LEU A 219 -0.46 4.58 -5.80
CA LEU A 219 0.75 3.86 -6.20
C LEU A 219 0.61 3.28 -7.61
N ILE A 220 -0.52 2.66 -7.94
CA ILE A 220 -0.76 2.09 -9.27
C ILE A 220 -0.80 3.17 -10.35
N ILE A 221 -1.47 4.30 -10.10
CA ILE A 221 -1.48 5.45 -11.02
C ILE A 221 -0.06 5.99 -11.18
N GLY A 222 0.67 6.17 -10.08
CA GLY A 222 2.02 6.70 -10.10
C GLY A 222 2.98 5.82 -10.89
N PHE A 223 2.97 4.51 -10.67
CA PHE A 223 3.78 3.56 -11.44
C PHE A 223 3.40 3.54 -12.92
N GLY A 224 2.10 3.60 -13.22
CA GLY A 224 1.63 3.60 -14.60
C GLY A 224 2.02 4.87 -15.37
N LEU A 225 1.86 6.04 -14.77
CA LEU A 225 2.23 7.32 -15.39
C LEU A 225 3.75 7.49 -15.53
N PHE A 226 4.52 6.93 -14.62
CA PHE A 226 5.99 7.03 -14.69
C PHE A 226 6.58 6.20 -15.83
N LEU A 227 5.90 5.15 -16.27
CA LEU A 227 6.32 4.28 -17.36
C LEU A 227 5.99 4.82 -18.76
N ILE A 228 5.15 5.87 -18.85
CA ILE A 228 4.85 6.58 -20.08
C ILE A 228 5.95 7.59 -20.39
#